data_b6d562f76b8ddf68842825a4c203766b
#
_entry.id   b6d562f76b8ddf68842825a4c203766b
#
_cell.length_a   1.000
_cell.length_b   1.000
_cell.length_c   1.000
_cell.angle_alpha   90.00
_cell.angle_beta   90.00
_cell.angle_gamma   90.00
#
_symmetry.space_group_name_H-M   'P 1'
#
loop_
_entity.id
_entity.type
_entity.pdbx_description
1 polymer ?
#
loop_
_entity_poly.entity_id
_entity_poly.type
_entity_poly.pdbx_seq_one_letter_code
_entity_poly.pdbx_strand_id
1 'polypeptide(L)'
;MNAPLVHRRQRTPQGVGGFSLIEAMVALLVLSIGLLGIAALYVETLRASRTALYRTEAVVQATDLADRMRANRNPANAYACGNPCVPANGGNAIADADLADWMNAIAAALPAGSANVAFTAPTATTPAVYLITVNWTEVGQDDPATYQLRVEI
;
A
#
# COMPACT_ATOMS: atom_id res chain seq x y z
N MET A 1 12.97 0.19 92.61
CA MET A 1 12.85 -0.50 91.30
C MET A 1 11.92 0.28 90.47
N ASN A 2 12.47 1.13 89.47
CA ASN A 2 11.68 1.99 88.57
C ASN A 2 11.62 1.29 87.25
N ALA A 3 10.43 0.89 86.82
CA ALA A 3 10.18 0.36 85.46
C ALA A 3 10.03 1.52 84.42
N PRO A 4 10.65 1.41 83.28
CA PRO A 4 10.54 2.46 82.27
C PRO A 4 9.18 2.38 81.51
N LEU A 5 8.50 3.52 81.43
CA LEU A 5 7.28 3.71 80.62
C LEU A 5 7.60 3.65 79.13
N VAL A 6 7.14 2.58 78.47
CA VAL A 6 7.23 2.44 77.06
C VAL A 6 6.17 3.34 76.35
N HIS A 7 6.58 4.42 75.74
CA HIS A 7 5.72 5.29 74.92
C HIS A 7 5.34 4.58 73.64
N ARG A 8 4.15 4.05 73.57
CA ARG A 8 3.55 3.49 72.38
C ARG A 8 3.18 4.63 71.41
N ARG A 9 3.97 4.88 70.37
CA ARG A 9 3.61 5.79 69.28
C ARG A 9 2.29 5.33 68.65
N GLN A 10 1.24 6.08 68.82
CA GLN A 10 0.00 5.92 68.06
C GLN A 10 0.28 6.32 66.61
N ARG A 11 0.22 5.34 65.69
CA ARG A 11 0.15 5.62 64.25
C ARG A 11 -1.22 6.24 64.00
N THR A 12 -1.25 7.51 63.62
CA THR A 12 -2.43 8.15 63.07
C THR A 12 -2.83 7.40 61.82
N PRO A 13 -4.10 6.97 61.66
CA PRO A 13 -4.57 6.39 60.41
C PRO A 13 -4.47 7.48 59.31
N GLN A 14 -3.67 7.22 58.28
CA GLN A 14 -3.66 8.06 57.07
C GLN A 14 -5.04 7.93 56.44
N GLY A 15 -5.78 9.04 56.39
CA GLY A 15 -7.08 9.11 55.79
C GLY A 15 -6.94 8.73 54.31
N VAL A 16 -7.67 7.71 53.85
CA VAL A 16 -7.81 7.34 52.45
C VAL A 16 -8.63 8.47 51.79
N GLY A 17 -7.96 9.41 51.08
CA GLY A 17 -8.61 10.41 50.32
C GLY A 17 -9.43 9.75 49.19
N GLY A 18 -10.75 9.93 49.20
CA GLY A 18 -11.64 9.48 48.10
C GLY A 18 -11.45 10.38 46.88
N PHE A 19 -11.53 9.80 45.67
CA PHE A 19 -11.52 10.56 44.41
C PHE A 19 -12.74 11.50 44.34
N SER A 20 -12.50 12.74 43.91
CA SER A 20 -13.56 13.70 43.66
C SER A 20 -14.26 13.34 42.32
N LEU A 21 -15.58 13.57 42.25
CA LEU A 21 -16.38 13.35 41.04
C LEU A 21 -15.84 14.18 39.86
N ILE A 22 -15.36 15.39 40.11
CA ILE A 22 -14.75 16.25 39.09
C ILE A 22 -13.42 15.67 38.58
N GLU A 23 -12.63 15.06 39.42
CA GLU A 23 -11.36 14.42 39.04
C GLU A 23 -11.59 13.23 38.11
N ALA A 24 -12.62 12.42 38.39
CA ALA A 24 -13.03 11.33 37.52
C ALA A 24 -13.52 11.84 36.16
N MET A 25 -14.29 12.94 36.13
CA MET A 25 -14.75 13.56 34.88
C MET A 25 -13.58 14.11 34.04
N VAL A 26 -12.63 14.78 34.67
CA VAL A 26 -11.43 15.31 33.99
C VAL A 26 -10.57 14.17 33.46
N ALA A 27 -10.38 13.11 34.25
CA ALA A 27 -9.62 11.93 33.81
C ALA A 27 -10.27 11.26 32.58
N LEU A 28 -11.59 11.10 32.56
CA LEU A 28 -12.33 10.54 31.42
C LEU A 28 -12.23 11.44 30.18
N LEU A 29 -12.26 12.76 30.37
CA LEU A 29 -12.11 13.71 29.26
C LEU A 29 -10.71 13.60 28.64
N VAL A 30 -9.66 13.61 29.45
CA VAL A 30 -8.27 13.47 28.95
C VAL A 30 -8.07 12.11 28.29
N LEU A 31 -8.61 11.04 28.88
CA LEU A 31 -8.56 9.70 28.29
C LEU A 31 -9.26 9.67 26.90
N SER A 32 -10.43 10.30 26.79
CA SER A 32 -11.18 10.34 25.53
C SER A 32 -10.42 11.05 24.42
N ILE A 33 -9.77 12.19 24.71
CA ILE A 33 -8.93 12.91 23.76
C ILE A 33 -7.72 12.04 23.35
N GLY A 34 -7.09 11.37 24.31
CA GLY A 34 -5.97 10.47 24.03
C GLY A 34 -6.37 9.31 23.11
N LEU A 35 -7.52 8.67 23.35
CA LEU A 35 -8.03 7.60 22.52
C LEU A 35 -8.37 8.05 21.09
N LEU A 36 -8.95 9.26 20.92
CA LEU A 36 -9.21 9.83 19.60
C LEU A 36 -7.90 10.06 18.81
N GLY A 37 -6.85 10.54 19.48
CA GLY A 37 -5.52 10.71 18.85
C GLY A 37 -4.93 9.37 18.36
N ILE A 38 -5.02 8.31 19.18
CA ILE A 38 -4.57 6.97 18.80
C ILE A 38 -5.39 6.43 17.63
N ALA A 39 -6.71 6.61 17.65
CA ALA A 39 -7.60 6.17 16.58
C ALA A 39 -7.25 6.84 15.23
N ALA A 40 -6.96 8.15 15.24
CA ALA A 40 -6.54 8.88 14.04
C ALA A 40 -5.22 8.35 13.46
N LEU A 41 -4.22 8.08 14.30
CA LEU A 41 -2.94 7.47 13.89
C LEU A 41 -3.14 6.07 13.31
N TYR A 42 -4.05 5.28 13.88
CA TYR A 42 -4.34 3.94 13.40
C TYR A 42 -4.94 3.95 12.00
N VAL A 43 -5.88 4.87 11.72
CA VAL A 43 -6.46 5.05 10.38
C VAL A 43 -5.39 5.43 9.37
N GLU A 44 -4.48 6.35 9.71
CA GLU A 44 -3.40 6.78 8.81
C GLU A 44 -2.41 5.62 8.52
N THR A 45 -2.09 4.83 9.53
CA THR A 45 -1.23 3.64 9.37
C THR A 45 -1.86 2.61 8.41
N LEU A 46 -3.18 2.40 8.51
CA LEU A 46 -3.90 1.50 7.61
C LEU A 46 -3.91 2.02 6.16
N ARG A 47 -4.06 3.33 5.96
CA ARG A 47 -3.96 3.94 4.61
C ARG A 47 -2.58 3.76 4.02
N ALA A 48 -1.53 4.09 4.77
CA ALA A 48 -0.15 3.91 4.35
C ALA A 48 0.16 2.44 3.99
N SER A 49 -0.34 1.49 4.79
CA SER A 49 -0.18 0.06 4.53
C SER A 49 -0.86 -0.38 3.23
N ARG A 50 -2.07 0.11 2.93
CA ARG A 50 -2.77 -0.18 1.67
C ARG A 50 -2.04 0.41 0.46
N THR A 51 -1.57 1.65 0.56
CA THR A 51 -0.76 2.28 -0.49
C THR A 51 0.51 1.47 -0.80
N ALA A 52 1.23 1.02 0.24
CA ALA A 52 2.40 0.17 0.06
C ALA A 52 2.07 -1.17 -0.62
N LEU A 53 0.92 -1.77 -0.28
CA LEU A 53 0.44 -3.00 -0.90
C LEU A 53 0.17 -2.81 -2.40
N TYR A 54 -0.56 -1.76 -2.79
CA TYR A 54 -0.85 -1.49 -4.21
C TYR A 54 0.40 -1.21 -5.03
N ARG A 55 1.38 -0.49 -4.47
CA ARG A 55 2.67 -0.27 -5.12
C ARG A 55 3.45 -1.56 -5.34
N THR A 56 3.45 -2.43 -4.33
CA THR A 56 4.08 -3.76 -4.46
C THR A 56 3.38 -4.59 -5.53
N GLU A 57 2.05 -4.58 -5.55
CA GLU A 57 1.27 -5.30 -6.56
C GLU A 57 1.56 -4.79 -7.98
N ALA A 58 1.62 -3.47 -8.18
CA ALA A 58 1.96 -2.88 -9.48
C ALA A 58 3.34 -3.33 -9.98
N VAL A 59 4.33 -3.43 -9.08
CA VAL A 59 5.67 -3.96 -9.41
C VAL A 59 5.58 -5.42 -9.82
N VAL A 60 4.85 -6.24 -9.07
CA VAL A 60 4.67 -7.68 -9.37
C VAL A 60 4.02 -7.87 -10.72
N GLN A 61 2.92 -7.15 -10.99
CA GLN A 61 2.21 -7.25 -12.27
C GLN A 61 3.09 -6.81 -13.47
N ALA A 62 3.82 -5.70 -13.33
CA ALA A 62 4.72 -5.25 -14.39
C ALA A 62 5.87 -6.25 -14.64
N THR A 63 6.39 -6.89 -13.59
CA THR A 63 7.45 -7.89 -13.68
C THR A 63 6.93 -9.18 -14.31
N ASP A 64 5.71 -9.61 -13.95
CA ASP A 64 5.07 -10.80 -14.56
C ASP A 64 4.94 -10.63 -16.07
N LEU A 65 4.43 -9.48 -16.53
CA LEU A 65 4.35 -9.22 -17.98
C LEU A 65 5.72 -9.18 -18.63
N ALA A 66 6.73 -8.60 -18.00
CA ALA A 66 8.09 -8.57 -18.52
C ALA A 66 8.67 -9.98 -18.69
N ASP A 67 8.37 -10.90 -17.77
CA ASP A 67 8.83 -12.29 -17.85
C ASP A 67 8.09 -13.08 -18.94
N ARG A 68 6.78 -12.84 -19.12
CA ARG A 68 6.01 -13.38 -20.27
C ARG A 68 6.57 -12.88 -21.60
N MET A 69 6.92 -11.60 -21.72
CA MET A 69 7.57 -11.04 -22.90
C MET A 69 8.91 -11.72 -23.18
N ARG A 70 9.72 -11.99 -22.14
CA ARG A 70 11.01 -12.69 -22.29
C ARG A 70 10.83 -14.14 -22.69
N ALA A 71 9.77 -14.80 -22.23
CA ALA A 71 9.44 -16.17 -22.60
C ALA A 71 8.96 -16.26 -24.07
N ASN A 72 8.20 -15.26 -24.52
CA ASN A 72 7.65 -15.19 -25.88
C ASN A 72 8.33 -14.07 -26.68
N ARG A 73 9.60 -14.26 -27.03
CA ARG A 73 10.44 -13.26 -27.71
C ARG A 73 10.06 -12.92 -29.16
N ASN A 74 9.00 -13.47 -29.68
CA ASN A 74 8.58 -13.28 -31.08
C ASN A 74 7.08 -12.96 -31.14
N PRO A 75 6.65 -11.95 -31.89
CA PRO A 75 7.36 -10.98 -32.73
C PRO A 75 7.59 -9.63 -32.01
N ALA A 76 8.52 -8.82 -32.55
CA ALA A 76 8.69 -7.43 -32.14
C ALA A 76 7.34 -6.70 -32.17
N ASN A 77 7.00 -5.94 -31.14
CA ASN A 77 5.75 -5.19 -30.89
C ASN A 77 4.48 -5.98 -30.54
N ALA A 78 4.49 -7.30 -30.47
CA ALA A 78 3.28 -8.09 -30.18
C ALA A 78 2.59 -7.70 -28.85
N TYR A 79 3.37 -7.25 -27.87
CA TYR A 79 2.85 -6.81 -26.56
C TYR A 79 2.55 -5.31 -26.49
N ALA A 80 2.69 -4.55 -27.61
CA ALA A 80 2.35 -3.13 -27.62
C ALA A 80 0.84 -2.93 -27.53
N CYS A 81 0.38 -2.13 -26.58
CA CYS A 81 -1.03 -1.81 -26.42
C CYS A 81 -1.23 -0.40 -25.87
N GLY A 82 -2.34 0.25 -26.26
CA GLY A 82 -2.69 1.60 -25.83
C GLY A 82 -3.18 1.68 -24.37
N ASN A 83 -3.82 2.79 -24.04
CA ASN A 83 -4.51 2.96 -22.76
C ASN A 83 -6.00 3.25 -23.02
N PRO A 84 -6.93 2.36 -22.62
CA PRO A 84 -6.68 1.07 -22.00
C PRO A 84 -5.98 0.07 -22.93
N CYS A 85 -5.21 -0.85 -22.34
CA CYS A 85 -4.55 -1.91 -23.06
C CYS A 85 -5.59 -2.90 -23.60
N VAL A 86 -5.81 -2.87 -24.90
CA VAL A 86 -6.68 -3.83 -25.60
C VAL A 86 -5.77 -4.67 -26.50
N PRO A 87 -5.79 -6.01 -26.37
CA PRO A 87 -5.05 -6.89 -27.26
C PRO A 87 -5.37 -6.56 -28.72
N ALA A 88 -4.35 -6.41 -29.53
CA ALA A 88 -4.51 -5.89 -30.89
C ALA A 88 -5.17 -6.89 -31.87
N ASN A 89 -5.52 -8.11 -31.46
CA ASN A 89 -5.97 -9.23 -32.31
C ASN A 89 -5.06 -9.41 -33.56
N GLY A 90 -3.79 -9.08 -33.41
CA GLY A 90 -2.89 -8.77 -34.51
C GLY A 90 -1.88 -9.85 -34.88
N GLY A 91 -2.12 -11.11 -34.54
CA GLY A 91 -1.29 -12.18 -35.10
C GLY A 91 -0.35 -12.92 -34.14
N ASN A 92 -0.35 -12.59 -32.83
CA ASN A 92 0.31 -13.40 -31.83
C ASN A 92 -0.69 -13.79 -30.73
N ALA A 93 -1.34 -14.94 -30.90
CA ALA A 93 -2.34 -15.44 -29.96
C ALA A 93 -1.82 -15.61 -28.53
N ILE A 94 -0.52 -15.85 -28.34
CA ILE A 94 0.11 -15.95 -27.02
C ILE A 94 0.17 -14.56 -26.37
N ALA A 95 0.66 -13.55 -27.10
CA ALA A 95 0.73 -12.19 -26.58
C ALA A 95 -0.65 -11.61 -26.28
N ASP A 96 -1.65 -11.89 -27.15
CA ASP A 96 -3.02 -11.45 -26.93
C ASP A 96 -3.63 -12.09 -25.68
N ALA A 97 -3.40 -13.39 -25.45
CA ALA A 97 -3.83 -14.10 -24.24
C ALA A 97 -3.12 -13.57 -22.99
N ASP A 98 -1.79 -13.40 -23.05
CA ASP A 98 -1.00 -12.84 -21.95
C ASP A 98 -1.46 -11.45 -21.55
N LEU A 99 -1.73 -10.55 -22.52
CA LEU A 99 -2.23 -9.21 -22.27
C LEU A 99 -3.63 -9.22 -21.66
N ALA A 100 -4.52 -10.11 -22.15
CA ALA A 100 -5.87 -10.23 -21.62
C ALA A 100 -5.85 -10.71 -20.15
N ASP A 101 -5.08 -11.75 -19.85
CA ASP A 101 -4.93 -12.27 -18.49
C ASP A 101 -4.30 -11.25 -17.56
N TRP A 102 -3.27 -10.56 -18.02
CA TRP A 102 -2.60 -9.51 -17.27
C TRP A 102 -3.52 -8.33 -16.94
N MET A 103 -4.31 -7.85 -17.90
CA MET A 103 -5.28 -6.78 -17.67
C MET A 103 -6.36 -7.18 -16.68
N ASN A 104 -6.83 -8.44 -16.74
CA ASN A 104 -7.78 -8.97 -15.75
C ASN A 104 -7.16 -9.02 -14.35
N ALA A 105 -5.88 -9.41 -14.23
CA ALA A 105 -5.16 -9.43 -12.96
C ALA A 105 -5.00 -8.00 -12.38
N ILE A 106 -4.63 -7.02 -13.20
CA ILE A 106 -4.53 -5.61 -12.80
C ILE A 106 -5.89 -5.08 -12.32
N ALA A 107 -6.96 -5.31 -13.07
CA ALA A 107 -8.30 -4.86 -12.70
C ALA A 107 -8.82 -5.50 -11.41
N ALA A 108 -8.41 -6.73 -11.12
CA ALA A 108 -8.78 -7.43 -9.87
C ALA A 108 -7.95 -6.98 -8.67
N ALA A 109 -6.67 -6.64 -8.86
CA ALA A 109 -5.74 -6.37 -7.77
C ALA A 109 -5.61 -4.88 -7.42
N LEU A 110 -5.81 -3.98 -8.38
CA LEU A 110 -5.58 -2.54 -8.23
C LEU A 110 -6.88 -1.72 -8.40
N PRO A 111 -7.18 -0.78 -7.49
CA PRO A 111 -8.36 0.08 -7.60
C PRO A 111 -8.31 0.94 -8.86
N ALA A 112 -9.34 0.86 -9.72
CA ALA A 112 -9.38 1.51 -11.03
C ALA A 112 -8.12 1.23 -11.87
N GLY A 113 -7.57 0.02 -11.72
CA GLY A 113 -6.34 -0.40 -12.38
C GLY A 113 -6.44 -0.31 -13.90
N SER A 114 -5.45 0.32 -14.52
CA SER A 114 -5.30 0.42 -15.96
C SER A 114 -3.82 0.32 -16.33
N ALA A 115 -3.55 -0.07 -17.54
CA ALA A 115 -2.17 -0.19 -18.00
C ALA A 115 -2.03 0.03 -19.51
N ASN A 116 -0.80 0.29 -19.91
CA ASN A 116 -0.42 0.35 -21.32
C ASN A 116 1.03 -0.14 -21.49
N VAL A 117 1.35 -0.55 -22.71
CA VAL A 117 2.69 -1.00 -23.09
C VAL A 117 3.10 -0.26 -24.36
N ALA A 118 4.05 0.66 -24.23
CA ALA A 118 4.63 1.35 -25.36
C ALA A 118 5.83 0.56 -25.88
N PHE A 119 5.94 0.45 -27.22
CA PHE A 119 7.06 -0.23 -27.88
C PHE A 119 7.90 0.78 -28.66
N THR A 120 9.20 0.70 -28.49
CA THR A 120 10.19 1.42 -29.29
C THR A 120 11.02 0.42 -30.08
N ALA A 121 10.97 0.54 -31.41
CA ALA A 121 11.68 -0.35 -32.30
C ALA A 121 13.21 -0.24 -32.12
N PRO A 122 13.96 -1.32 -32.33
CA PRO A 122 15.41 -1.30 -32.26
C PRO A 122 15.99 -0.43 -33.38
N THR A 123 17.15 0.14 -33.11
CA THR A 123 17.99 0.84 -34.10
C THR A 123 19.29 0.09 -34.28
N ALA A 124 20.18 0.60 -35.14
CA ALA A 124 21.52 -0.01 -35.31
C ALA A 124 22.37 -0.02 -34.02
N THR A 125 22.03 0.85 -33.04
CA THR A 125 22.81 1.02 -31.82
C THR A 125 22.02 0.80 -30.53
N THR A 126 20.69 0.64 -30.59
CA THR A 126 19.83 0.45 -29.42
C THR A 126 18.93 -0.76 -29.57
N PRO A 127 18.77 -1.58 -28.53
CA PRO A 127 17.85 -2.73 -28.54
C PRO A 127 16.39 -2.26 -28.61
N ALA A 128 15.50 -3.19 -28.90
CA ALA A 128 14.06 -2.97 -28.76
C ALA A 128 13.72 -2.71 -27.27
N VAL A 129 12.82 -1.76 -27.03
CA VAL A 129 12.41 -1.36 -25.67
C VAL A 129 10.91 -1.41 -25.55
N TYR A 130 10.44 -2.07 -24.50
CA TYR A 130 9.07 -1.94 -24.02
C TYR A 130 9.03 -1.08 -22.75
N LEU A 131 8.09 -0.15 -22.68
CA LEU A 131 7.77 0.60 -21.47
C LEU A 131 6.39 0.16 -20.98
N ILE A 132 6.37 -0.63 -19.93
CA ILE A 132 5.17 -1.09 -19.25
C ILE A 132 4.77 -0.02 -18.26
N THR A 133 3.54 0.49 -18.32
CA THR A 133 2.98 1.47 -17.41
C THR A 133 1.75 0.90 -16.75
N VAL A 134 1.71 0.91 -15.42
CA VAL A 134 0.56 0.49 -14.61
C VAL A 134 0.09 1.69 -13.82
N ASN A 135 -1.22 1.98 -13.86
CA ASN A 135 -1.85 3.09 -13.15
C ASN A 135 -2.95 2.57 -12.24
N TRP A 136 -3.12 3.19 -11.06
CA TRP A 136 -4.18 2.87 -10.11
C TRP A 136 -4.55 4.09 -9.29
N THR A 137 -5.69 4.02 -8.58
CA THR A 137 -6.14 5.09 -7.67
C THR A 137 -5.71 4.76 -6.24
N GLU A 138 -5.04 5.70 -5.56
CA GLU A 138 -4.75 5.61 -4.13
C GLU A 138 -5.81 6.36 -3.31
N VAL A 139 -6.16 5.85 -2.13
CA VAL A 139 -7.17 6.47 -1.27
C VAL A 139 -6.65 7.81 -0.75
N GLY A 140 -7.38 8.89 -1.06
CA GLY A 140 -7.06 10.26 -0.65
C GLY A 140 -6.06 10.98 -1.55
N GLN A 141 -5.86 10.47 -2.77
CA GLN A 141 -5.11 11.14 -3.84
C GLN A 141 -6.06 11.44 -5.01
N ASP A 142 -5.98 12.64 -5.55
CA ASP A 142 -6.78 13.05 -6.71
C ASP A 142 -6.18 12.53 -8.02
N ASP A 143 -4.85 12.43 -8.08
CA ASP A 143 -4.13 11.91 -9.24
C ASP A 143 -3.87 10.41 -9.11
N PRO A 144 -3.96 9.64 -10.21
CA PRO A 144 -3.63 8.23 -10.21
C PRO A 144 -2.13 8.02 -9.97
N ALA A 145 -1.81 7.05 -9.12
CA ALA A 145 -0.45 6.58 -8.94
C ALA A 145 -0.01 5.79 -10.19
N THR A 146 1.26 5.89 -10.51
CA THR A 146 1.84 5.27 -11.71
C THR A 146 3.13 4.54 -11.37
N TYR A 147 3.28 3.33 -11.92
CA TYR A 147 4.54 2.59 -11.92
C TYR A 147 4.96 2.31 -13.37
N GLN A 148 6.24 2.48 -13.67
CA GLN A 148 6.80 2.22 -15.00
C GLN A 148 7.98 1.27 -14.91
N LEU A 149 7.98 0.26 -15.79
CA LEU A 149 9.07 -0.69 -15.95
C LEU A 149 9.55 -0.68 -17.41
N ARG A 150 10.83 -0.39 -17.59
CA ARG A 150 11.50 -0.49 -18.89
C ARG A 150 12.10 -1.87 -19.07
N VAL A 151 11.77 -2.51 -20.18
CA VAL A 151 12.26 -3.85 -20.55
C VAL A 151 12.96 -3.77 -21.88
N GLU A 152 14.21 -4.20 -21.94
CA GLU A 152 14.99 -4.38 -23.18
C GLU A 152 14.95 -5.84 -23.61
N ILE A 153 14.66 -6.11 -24.87
CA ILE A 153 14.51 -7.47 -25.43
C ILE A 153 15.31 -7.60 -26.73
#